data_b9186e611eede756ae22df49e413e3ef
#
_entry.id   b9186e611eede756ae22df49e413e3ef
#
_cell.length_a   1.000
_cell.length_b   1.000
_cell.length_c   1.000
_cell.angle_alpha   90.00
_cell.angle_beta   90.00
_cell.angle_gamma   90.00
#
_symmetry.space_group_name_H-M   'P 1'
#
loop_
_entity.id
_entity.type
_entity.pdbx_description
1 polymer ?
#
loop_
_entity_poly.entity_id
_entity_poly.type
_entity_poly.pdbx_seq_one_letter_code
_entity_poly.pdbx_strand_id
1 'polypeptide(L)'
;MAVAASIAVEERSVQARMASPSRFGDKAFEWLTLAMALAVVVLIILIGWQLWIGSSVAIKRFGFRFLVTSTWDPVAEQFGALPFIYGTLVSSLIALLIAVPLSIATAAYLTELAPLWIRQPLVSLIEMLAAIPSVILGLWGIFVMIPWLRDYPFPWLKRLFGWTPFFSGPIYGPSMLAGGIIIAVMILPIITSVSREILRSVPDLQREAAYGLGATRWEATRIAVLSYAKKGLFGAVILGLGRALGETMAVTMVIGNTPQIAASLFKPGYTLASVLANEFTEATTDMYLQALFEIGLVLFGITILVNLLAQLLLRTIATTSATRAVQ
;
A
#
# COMPACT_ATOMS: atom_id res chain seq x y z
N MET A 1 -53.20 0.18 -41.09
CA MET A 1 -52.23 -0.66 -41.78
C MET A 1 -50.87 0.06 -41.99
N ALA A 2 -50.86 1.31 -42.43
CA ALA A 2 -49.58 2.05 -42.72
C ALA A 2 -48.66 2.26 -41.47
N VAL A 3 -49.24 2.54 -40.28
CA VAL A 3 -48.45 2.76 -39.03
C VAL A 3 -47.79 1.48 -38.54
N ALA A 4 -48.41 0.32 -38.67
CA ALA A 4 -47.82 -0.95 -38.29
C ALA A 4 -46.65 -1.36 -39.21
N ALA A 5 -46.74 -0.98 -40.51
CA ALA A 5 -45.67 -1.22 -41.47
C ALA A 5 -44.45 -0.30 -41.21
N SER A 6 -44.66 0.95 -40.79
CA SER A 6 -43.56 1.86 -40.46
C SER A 6 -42.79 1.44 -39.18
N ILE A 7 -43.50 0.98 -38.16
CA ILE A 7 -42.88 0.45 -36.93
C ILE A 7 -42.06 -0.80 -37.23
N ALA A 8 -42.58 -1.72 -38.04
CA ALA A 8 -41.84 -2.93 -38.42
C ALA A 8 -40.60 -2.65 -39.31
N VAL A 9 -40.61 -1.60 -40.09
CA VAL A 9 -39.45 -1.14 -40.90
C VAL A 9 -38.40 -0.49 -39.98
N GLU A 10 -38.86 0.30 -39.00
CA GLU A 10 -37.96 0.95 -38.04
C GLU A 10 -37.31 -0.06 -37.06
N GLU A 11 -38.07 -1.04 -36.58
CA GLU A 11 -37.50 -2.16 -35.79
C GLU A 11 -36.49 -3.01 -36.60
N ARG A 12 -36.76 -3.28 -37.86
CA ARG A 12 -35.81 -3.97 -38.75
C ARG A 12 -34.57 -3.12 -39.03
N SER A 13 -34.70 -1.79 -39.15
CA SER A 13 -33.55 -0.90 -39.37
C SER A 13 -32.69 -0.78 -38.10
N VAL A 14 -33.27 -0.81 -36.92
CA VAL A 14 -32.56 -0.85 -35.62
C VAL A 14 -31.91 -2.20 -35.41
N GLN A 15 -32.58 -3.30 -35.70
CA GLN A 15 -32.00 -4.63 -35.66
C GLN A 15 -30.90 -4.85 -36.71
N ALA A 16 -31.03 -4.28 -37.91
CA ALA A 16 -29.96 -4.32 -38.92
C ALA A 16 -28.76 -3.45 -38.57
N ARG A 17 -28.94 -2.34 -37.82
CA ARG A 17 -27.84 -1.54 -37.26
C ARG A 17 -27.16 -2.23 -36.07
N MET A 18 -27.83 -3.11 -35.38
CA MET A 18 -27.26 -4.04 -34.38
C MET A 18 -26.65 -5.30 -35.03
N ALA A 19 -26.73 -5.43 -36.36
CA ALA A 19 -26.22 -6.56 -37.10
C ALA A 19 -24.70 -6.59 -37.10
N SER A 20 -24.21 -7.60 -36.44
CA SER A 20 -22.85 -8.13 -36.34
C SER A 20 -21.78 -7.11 -35.90
N PRO A 21 -21.42 -7.10 -34.59
CA PRO A 21 -20.10 -6.60 -34.22
C PRO A 21 -19.07 -7.30 -35.11
N SER A 22 -18.16 -6.55 -35.69
CA SER A 22 -17.13 -7.13 -36.54
C SER A 22 -16.29 -8.07 -35.64
N ARG A 23 -16.53 -9.37 -35.75
CA ARG A 23 -15.79 -10.44 -35.02
C ARG A 23 -14.27 -10.25 -35.12
N PHE A 24 -13.83 -9.50 -36.11
CA PHE A 24 -12.45 -9.16 -36.31
C PHE A 24 -12.01 -8.05 -35.32
N GLY A 25 -12.82 -7.01 -35.11
CA GLY A 25 -12.54 -5.95 -34.14
C GLY A 25 -12.50 -6.48 -32.72
N ASP A 26 -13.45 -7.32 -32.34
CA ASP A 26 -13.50 -7.94 -31.01
C ASP A 26 -12.29 -8.84 -30.74
N LYS A 27 -11.93 -9.67 -31.74
CA LYS A 27 -10.72 -10.50 -31.62
C LYS A 27 -9.44 -9.68 -31.59
N ALA A 28 -9.34 -8.63 -32.40
CA ALA A 28 -8.19 -7.74 -32.37
C ALA A 28 -8.06 -7.03 -31.02
N PHE A 29 -9.17 -6.60 -30.42
CA PHE A 29 -9.19 -6.03 -29.07
C PHE A 29 -8.79 -7.05 -28.00
N GLU A 30 -9.32 -8.26 -28.07
CA GLU A 30 -8.97 -9.36 -27.15
C GLU A 30 -7.46 -9.68 -27.20
N TRP A 31 -6.90 -9.82 -28.41
CA TRP A 31 -5.46 -10.07 -28.57
C TRP A 31 -4.59 -8.89 -28.12
N LEU A 32 -5.03 -7.66 -28.38
CA LEU A 32 -4.32 -6.47 -27.93
C LEU A 32 -4.31 -6.36 -26.39
N THR A 33 -5.44 -6.57 -25.75
CA THR A 33 -5.54 -6.54 -24.28
C THR A 33 -4.75 -7.68 -23.65
N LEU A 34 -4.79 -8.88 -24.23
CA LEU A 34 -3.97 -10.01 -23.79
C LEU A 34 -2.47 -9.70 -23.94
N ALA A 35 -2.05 -9.16 -25.08
CA ALA A 35 -0.66 -8.77 -25.32
C ALA A 35 -0.17 -7.74 -24.31
N MET A 36 -0.99 -6.71 -23.99
CA MET A 36 -0.66 -5.72 -22.97
C MET A 36 -0.55 -6.33 -21.58
N ALA A 37 -1.47 -7.24 -21.21
CA ALA A 37 -1.40 -7.95 -19.93
C ALA A 37 -0.14 -8.83 -19.84
N LEU A 38 0.20 -9.56 -20.89
CA LEU A 38 1.42 -10.37 -20.96
C LEU A 38 2.69 -9.49 -20.91
N ALA A 39 2.67 -8.32 -21.56
CA ALA A 39 3.80 -7.37 -21.51
C ALA A 39 4.13 -6.93 -20.09
N VAL A 40 3.11 -6.66 -19.25
CA VAL A 40 3.33 -6.34 -17.83
C VAL A 40 3.99 -7.49 -17.07
N VAL A 41 3.52 -8.72 -17.29
CA VAL A 41 4.11 -9.91 -16.66
C VAL A 41 5.56 -10.10 -17.09
N VAL A 42 5.82 -9.97 -18.40
CA VAL A 42 7.18 -10.06 -18.96
C VAL A 42 8.10 -9.00 -18.36
N LEU A 43 7.64 -7.75 -18.23
CA LEU A 43 8.42 -6.68 -17.59
C LEU A 43 8.79 -7.02 -16.14
N ILE A 44 7.86 -7.55 -15.35
CA ILE A 44 8.14 -7.97 -13.97
C ILE A 44 9.20 -9.06 -13.92
N ILE A 45 9.10 -10.06 -14.82
CA ILE A 45 10.08 -11.15 -14.93
C ILE A 45 11.45 -10.60 -15.35
N LEU A 46 11.49 -9.69 -16.32
CA LEU A 46 12.74 -9.08 -16.79
C LEU A 46 13.42 -8.23 -15.70
N ILE A 47 12.66 -7.49 -14.91
CA ILE A 47 13.21 -6.74 -13.75
C ILE A 47 13.83 -7.73 -12.75
N GLY A 48 13.11 -8.78 -12.36
CA GLY A 48 13.64 -9.81 -11.46
C GLY A 48 14.88 -10.49 -12.02
N TRP A 49 14.89 -10.80 -13.31
CA TRP A 49 16.04 -11.38 -14.02
C TRP A 49 17.25 -10.45 -14.03
N GLN A 50 17.04 -9.16 -14.31
CA GLN A 50 18.10 -8.15 -14.31
C GLN A 50 18.72 -7.97 -12.91
N LEU A 51 17.86 -7.92 -11.87
CA LEU A 51 18.33 -7.87 -10.49
C LEU A 51 19.13 -9.11 -10.10
N TRP A 52 18.69 -10.30 -10.54
CA TRP A 52 19.38 -11.57 -10.31
C TRP A 52 20.78 -11.59 -10.96
N ILE A 53 20.89 -11.17 -12.24
CA ILE A 53 22.18 -11.09 -12.93
C ILE A 53 23.09 -10.06 -12.26
N GLY A 54 22.57 -8.86 -11.98
CA GLY A 54 23.31 -7.78 -11.37
C GLY A 54 23.82 -8.08 -9.96
N SER A 55 23.16 -8.98 -9.23
CA SER A 55 23.56 -9.41 -7.87
C SER A 55 24.37 -10.70 -7.83
N SER A 56 24.66 -11.32 -8.99
CA SER A 56 25.18 -12.71 -9.06
C SER A 56 26.50 -12.94 -8.32
N VAL A 57 27.42 -11.98 -8.32
CA VAL A 57 28.71 -12.09 -7.62
C VAL A 57 28.54 -11.85 -6.12
N ALA A 58 27.69 -10.90 -5.72
CA ALA A 58 27.35 -10.65 -4.32
C ALA A 58 26.66 -11.88 -3.70
N ILE A 59 25.71 -12.49 -4.40
CA ILE A 59 25.05 -13.74 -3.97
C ILE A 59 26.06 -14.87 -3.78
N LYS A 60 27.03 -15.02 -4.69
CA LYS A 60 28.09 -16.04 -4.55
C LYS A 60 29.00 -15.78 -3.36
N ARG A 61 29.30 -14.50 -3.06
CA ARG A 61 30.21 -14.12 -1.98
C ARG A 61 29.54 -14.20 -0.60
N PHE A 62 28.31 -13.70 -0.48
CA PHE A 62 27.61 -13.55 0.80
C PHE A 62 26.57 -14.65 1.04
N GLY A 63 25.92 -15.15 -0.02
CA GLY A 63 24.88 -16.18 0.08
C GLY A 63 23.74 -15.79 1.03
N PHE A 64 23.17 -16.76 1.72
CA PHE A 64 22.08 -16.51 2.69
C PHE A 64 22.51 -15.67 3.90
N ARG A 65 23.80 -15.54 4.16
CA ARG A 65 24.29 -14.68 5.24
C ARG A 65 23.95 -13.22 5.00
N PHE A 66 23.84 -12.77 3.75
CA PHE A 66 23.42 -11.43 3.39
C PHE A 66 22.09 -11.04 4.05
N LEU A 67 21.13 -11.96 4.12
CA LEU A 67 19.80 -11.70 4.71
C LEU A 67 19.82 -11.54 6.23
N VAL A 68 20.79 -12.16 6.92
CA VAL A 68 20.84 -12.21 8.39
C VAL A 68 21.97 -11.38 8.99
N THR A 69 22.88 -10.85 8.16
CA THR A 69 23.96 -10.00 8.63
C THR A 69 23.48 -8.57 8.82
N SER A 70 23.90 -7.93 9.92
CA SER A 70 23.54 -6.56 10.25
C SER A 70 24.61 -5.53 9.89
N THR A 71 25.78 -5.97 9.43
CA THR A 71 26.90 -5.09 9.06
C THR A 71 26.68 -4.54 7.66
N TRP A 72 26.85 -3.23 7.50
CA TRP A 72 26.86 -2.54 6.22
C TRP A 72 28.03 -1.58 6.22
N ASP A 73 29.13 -1.99 5.60
CA ASP A 73 30.38 -1.23 5.53
C ASP A 73 30.93 -1.28 4.08
N PRO A 74 30.70 -0.22 3.29
CA PRO A 74 31.21 -0.14 1.93
C PRO A 74 32.75 -0.12 1.83
N VAL A 75 33.44 0.37 2.85
CA VAL A 75 34.93 0.46 2.85
C VAL A 75 35.54 -0.92 3.07
N ALA A 76 34.99 -1.69 4.01
CA ALA A 76 35.45 -3.06 4.27
C ALA A 76 34.78 -4.09 3.34
N GLU A 77 33.95 -3.67 2.39
CA GLU A 77 33.13 -4.52 1.49
C GLU A 77 32.36 -5.62 2.24
N GLN A 78 31.81 -5.27 3.38
CA GLN A 78 30.95 -6.16 4.17
C GLN A 78 29.52 -5.69 4.10
N PHE A 79 28.66 -6.51 3.51
CA PHE A 79 27.29 -6.13 3.22
C PHE A 79 26.29 -7.14 3.82
N GLY A 80 25.21 -6.59 4.41
CA GLY A 80 24.10 -7.36 4.97
C GLY A 80 22.78 -6.60 4.91
N ALA A 81 21.69 -7.28 4.58
CA ALA A 81 20.40 -6.68 4.35
C ALA A 81 19.51 -6.57 5.61
N LEU A 82 19.87 -7.22 6.71
CA LEU A 82 19.00 -7.34 7.87
C LEU A 82 18.48 -6.00 8.44
N PRO A 83 19.31 -4.94 8.60
CA PRO A 83 18.83 -3.66 9.11
C PRO A 83 17.78 -3.01 8.19
N PHE A 84 17.94 -3.17 6.88
CA PHE A 84 17.03 -2.61 5.88
C PHE A 84 15.72 -3.40 5.79
N ILE A 85 15.77 -4.73 5.90
CA ILE A 85 14.59 -5.60 6.01
C ILE A 85 13.80 -5.21 7.25
N TYR A 86 14.48 -5.11 8.41
CA TYR A 86 13.87 -4.67 9.66
C TYR A 86 13.22 -3.29 9.52
N GLY A 87 13.94 -2.32 8.97
CA GLY A 87 13.45 -0.96 8.76
C GLY A 87 12.20 -0.92 7.88
N THR A 88 12.20 -1.65 6.77
CA THR A 88 11.07 -1.73 5.85
C THR A 88 9.84 -2.34 6.51
N LEU A 89 9.99 -3.46 7.19
CA LEU A 89 8.87 -4.15 7.83
C LEU A 89 8.29 -3.35 9.00
N VAL A 90 9.15 -2.81 9.87
CA VAL A 90 8.70 -2.04 11.04
C VAL A 90 8.05 -0.73 10.64
N SER A 91 8.66 0.04 9.73
CA SER A 91 8.05 1.31 9.28
C SER A 91 6.72 1.09 8.56
N SER A 92 6.61 0.04 7.72
CA SER A 92 5.35 -0.32 7.06
C SER A 92 4.29 -0.80 8.05
N LEU A 93 4.68 -1.55 9.08
CA LEU A 93 3.76 -1.98 10.13
C LEU A 93 3.22 -0.78 10.93
N ILE A 94 4.09 0.16 11.32
CA ILE A 94 3.67 1.40 12.00
C ILE A 94 2.70 2.18 11.12
N ALA A 95 3.03 2.31 9.83
CA ALA A 95 2.17 3.01 8.87
C ALA A 95 0.78 2.38 8.77
N LEU A 96 0.69 1.05 8.67
CA LEU A 96 -0.58 0.33 8.62
C LEU A 96 -1.38 0.47 9.93
N LEU A 97 -0.72 0.35 11.08
CA LEU A 97 -1.38 0.49 12.39
C LEU A 97 -2.05 1.85 12.56
N ILE A 98 -1.49 2.90 11.96
CA ILE A 98 -2.05 4.26 11.98
C ILE A 98 -3.07 4.44 10.86
N ALA A 99 -2.70 4.13 9.62
CA ALA A 99 -3.49 4.47 8.44
C ALA A 99 -4.74 3.61 8.30
N VAL A 100 -4.69 2.29 8.57
CA VAL A 100 -5.82 1.40 8.33
C VAL A 100 -7.05 1.78 9.16
N PRO A 101 -6.97 1.91 10.51
CA PRO A 101 -8.14 2.27 11.29
C PRO A 101 -8.68 3.65 10.91
N LEU A 102 -7.80 4.63 10.69
CA LEU A 102 -8.17 5.98 10.32
C LEU A 102 -8.83 6.04 8.94
N SER A 103 -8.28 5.34 7.96
CA SER A 103 -8.82 5.29 6.59
C SER A 103 -10.18 4.61 6.52
N ILE A 104 -10.35 3.46 7.20
CA ILE A 104 -11.61 2.73 7.21
C ILE A 104 -12.69 3.54 7.93
N ALA A 105 -12.36 4.15 9.08
CA ALA A 105 -13.29 5.01 9.79
C ALA A 105 -13.70 6.23 8.96
N THR A 106 -12.75 6.88 8.28
CA THR A 106 -13.02 8.01 7.38
C THR A 106 -13.89 7.58 6.20
N ALA A 107 -13.59 6.45 5.57
CA ALA A 107 -14.39 5.91 4.46
C ALA A 107 -15.82 5.59 4.90
N ALA A 108 -16.00 4.93 6.05
CA ALA A 108 -17.31 4.63 6.60
C ALA A 108 -18.10 5.91 6.96
N TYR A 109 -17.46 6.89 7.57
CA TYR A 109 -18.08 8.18 7.84
C TYR A 109 -18.54 8.86 6.56
N LEU A 110 -17.67 8.97 5.55
CA LEU A 110 -17.99 9.62 4.28
C LEU A 110 -19.08 8.90 3.48
N THR A 111 -19.20 7.58 3.61
CA THR A 111 -20.20 6.79 2.86
C THR A 111 -21.56 6.78 3.54
N GLU A 112 -21.59 6.54 4.86
CA GLU A 112 -22.82 6.22 5.58
C GLU A 112 -23.36 7.39 6.44
N LEU A 113 -22.48 8.25 6.97
CA LEU A 113 -22.85 9.21 8.02
C LEU A 113 -22.76 10.67 7.57
N ALA A 114 -21.82 11.00 6.67
CA ALA A 114 -21.54 12.39 6.31
C ALA A 114 -22.69 13.04 5.53
N PRO A 115 -23.12 14.25 5.92
CA PRO A 115 -24.07 15.03 5.14
C PRO A 115 -23.48 15.43 3.78
N LEU A 116 -24.34 15.59 2.77
CA LEU A 116 -23.93 15.81 1.37
C LEU A 116 -22.99 17.02 1.18
N TRP A 117 -23.22 18.10 1.95
CA TRP A 117 -22.43 19.32 1.85
C TRP A 117 -20.98 19.19 2.37
N ILE A 118 -20.71 18.26 3.29
CA ILE A 118 -19.34 17.97 3.80
C ILE A 118 -18.69 16.87 2.97
N ARG A 119 -19.49 15.90 2.47
CA ARG A 119 -18.98 14.70 1.78
C ARG A 119 -18.08 15.06 0.60
N GLN A 120 -18.56 15.92 -0.30
CA GLN A 120 -17.82 16.28 -1.53
C GLN A 120 -16.50 17.01 -1.24
N PRO A 121 -16.47 18.09 -0.44
CA PRO A 121 -15.21 18.75 -0.10
C PRO A 121 -14.19 17.83 0.55
N LEU A 122 -14.59 16.98 1.50
CA LEU A 122 -13.65 16.06 2.16
C LEU A 122 -13.10 15.01 1.21
N VAL A 123 -13.93 14.49 0.29
CA VAL A 123 -13.46 13.56 -0.74
C VAL A 123 -12.41 14.22 -1.62
N SER A 124 -12.69 15.44 -2.12
CA SER A 124 -11.73 16.17 -2.95
C SER A 124 -10.44 16.46 -2.21
N LEU A 125 -10.48 16.80 -0.92
CA LEU A 125 -9.27 17.00 -0.11
C LEU A 125 -8.43 15.73 0.03
N ILE A 126 -9.08 14.57 0.23
CA ILE A 126 -8.39 13.28 0.32
C ILE A 126 -7.75 12.91 -1.03
N GLU A 127 -8.46 13.14 -2.14
CA GLU A 127 -7.93 12.89 -3.49
C GLU A 127 -6.77 13.84 -3.83
N MET A 128 -6.85 15.11 -3.43
CA MET A 128 -5.73 16.05 -3.57
C MET A 128 -4.51 15.64 -2.76
N LEU A 129 -4.69 15.11 -1.54
CA LEU A 129 -3.58 14.60 -0.73
C LEU A 129 -2.88 13.41 -1.42
N ALA A 130 -3.64 12.54 -2.11
CA ALA A 130 -3.06 11.44 -2.89
C ALA A 130 -2.23 11.92 -4.10
N ALA A 131 -2.52 13.09 -4.63
CA ALA A 131 -1.84 13.66 -5.79
C ALA A 131 -0.51 14.36 -5.43
N ILE A 132 -0.22 14.60 -4.13
CA ILE A 132 1.02 15.26 -3.70
C ILE A 132 2.22 14.36 -3.98
N PRO A 133 3.27 14.83 -4.71
CA PRO A 133 4.50 14.09 -4.91
C PRO A 133 5.17 13.71 -3.58
N SER A 134 5.71 12.49 -3.48
CA SER A 134 6.34 11.97 -2.26
C SER A 134 7.51 12.83 -1.76
N VAL A 135 8.27 13.43 -2.67
CA VAL A 135 9.37 14.35 -2.34
C VAL A 135 8.87 15.57 -1.56
N ILE A 136 7.74 16.15 -1.97
CA ILE A 136 7.14 17.31 -1.27
C ILE A 136 6.71 16.92 0.14
N LEU A 137 6.08 15.74 0.30
CA LEU A 137 5.74 15.21 1.62
C LEU A 137 6.98 14.92 2.47
N GLY A 138 8.07 14.46 1.85
CA GLY A 138 9.35 14.27 2.53
C GLY A 138 9.96 15.59 3.02
N LEU A 139 9.95 16.64 2.20
CA LEU A 139 10.39 17.99 2.59
C LEU A 139 9.51 18.55 3.72
N TRP A 140 8.21 18.45 3.59
CA TRP A 140 7.29 18.81 4.68
C TRP A 140 7.58 18.00 5.95
N GLY A 141 7.89 16.71 5.78
CA GLY A 141 8.25 15.81 6.87
C GLY A 141 9.47 16.29 7.65
N ILE A 142 10.56 16.66 6.96
CA ILE A 142 11.80 17.07 7.63
C ILE A 142 11.68 18.47 8.26
N PHE A 143 11.04 19.42 7.57
CA PHE A 143 11.00 20.82 8.04
C PHE A 143 9.83 21.15 8.97
N VAL A 144 8.73 20.41 8.89
CA VAL A 144 7.51 20.70 9.69
C VAL A 144 7.16 19.53 10.61
N MET A 145 7.00 18.33 10.07
CA MET A 145 6.53 17.18 10.87
C MET A 145 7.55 16.77 11.94
N ILE A 146 8.83 16.63 11.59
CA ILE A 146 9.87 16.19 12.54
C ILE A 146 10.06 17.17 13.69
N PRO A 147 10.23 18.51 13.49
CA PRO A 147 10.29 19.46 14.59
C PRO A 147 9.08 19.38 15.50
N TRP A 148 7.87 19.33 14.92
CA TRP A 148 6.65 19.23 15.69
C TRP A 148 6.55 17.92 16.49
N LEU A 149 6.89 16.78 15.89
CA LEU A 149 6.91 15.47 16.56
C LEU A 149 7.91 15.44 17.71
N ARG A 150 9.12 15.99 17.48
CA ARG A 150 10.19 16.06 18.48
C ARG A 150 9.82 16.89 19.70
N ASP A 151 9.15 18.02 19.46
CA ASP A 151 8.89 18.99 20.52
C ASP A 151 7.60 18.69 21.31
N TYR A 152 6.62 18.00 20.73
CA TYR A 152 5.32 17.71 21.35
C TYR A 152 4.99 16.23 21.49
N PRO A 153 4.70 15.44 20.42
CA PRO A 153 4.23 14.07 20.57
C PRO A 153 5.26 13.10 21.14
N PHE A 154 6.52 13.20 20.74
CA PHE A 154 7.57 12.25 21.17
C PHE A 154 7.88 12.37 22.66
N PRO A 155 8.04 13.55 23.27
CA PRO A 155 8.18 13.68 24.73
C PRO A 155 6.98 13.14 25.50
N TRP A 156 5.77 13.36 24.99
CA TRP A 156 4.55 12.83 25.59
C TRP A 156 4.49 11.30 25.50
N LEU A 157 4.77 10.71 24.35
CA LEU A 157 4.88 9.25 24.17
C LEU A 157 5.95 8.65 25.08
N LYS A 158 7.11 9.31 25.19
CA LYS A 158 8.18 8.87 26.09
C LYS A 158 7.76 8.95 27.56
N ARG A 159 7.00 9.95 27.96
CA ARG A 159 6.49 10.05 29.34
C ARG A 159 5.52 8.92 29.66
N LEU A 160 4.63 8.54 28.73
CA LEU A 160 3.63 7.51 28.94
C LEU A 160 4.19 6.08 28.79
N PHE A 161 5.04 5.85 27.79
CA PHE A 161 5.48 4.53 27.39
C PHE A 161 7.01 4.34 27.46
N GLY A 162 7.76 5.28 28.05
CA GLY A 162 9.22 5.24 28.13
C GLY A 162 9.81 4.09 28.96
N TRP A 163 8.97 3.40 29.73
CA TRP A 163 9.30 2.15 30.41
C TRP A 163 9.37 0.97 29.45
N THR A 164 8.81 1.08 28.25
CA THR A 164 8.90 0.06 27.21
C THR A 164 10.19 0.24 26.38
N PRO A 165 10.78 -0.84 25.85
CA PRO A 165 11.94 -0.73 24.98
C PRO A 165 11.67 0.05 23.68
N PHE A 166 10.40 0.12 23.24
CA PHE A 166 9.99 0.78 22.01
C PHE A 166 10.04 2.31 22.08
N PHE A 167 9.82 2.91 23.24
CA PHE A 167 9.78 4.35 23.43
C PHE A 167 10.87 4.86 24.40
N SER A 168 11.95 4.07 24.56
CA SER A 168 13.11 4.39 25.41
C SER A 168 14.19 5.13 24.62
N GLY A 169 15.07 5.85 25.34
CA GLY A 169 16.27 6.48 24.76
C GLY A 169 16.08 7.94 24.35
N PRO A 170 17.08 8.55 23.70
CA PRO A 170 17.04 9.95 23.28
C PRO A 170 16.12 10.15 22.07
N ILE A 171 15.56 11.35 21.96
CA ILE A 171 14.71 11.79 20.86
C ILE A 171 15.55 12.64 19.91
N TYR A 172 15.92 12.08 18.74
CA TYR A 172 16.75 12.78 17.76
C TYR A 172 15.93 13.57 16.72
N GLY A 173 14.66 13.19 16.49
CA GLY A 173 13.80 13.73 15.46
C GLY A 173 13.64 12.75 14.29
N PRO A 174 14.60 12.69 13.33
CA PRO A 174 14.59 11.62 12.33
C PRO A 174 14.64 10.24 13.00
N SER A 175 13.68 9.37 12.65
CA SER A 175 13.50 8.13 13.40
C SER A 175 12.62 7.13 12.65
N MET A 176 12.65 5.87 13.08
CA MET A 176 11.78 4.82 12.58
C MET A 176 10.29 5.20 12.70
N LEU A 177 9.91 5.83 13.83
CA LEU A 177 8.54 6.28 14.05
C LEU A 177 8.15 7.41 13.10
N ALA A 178 9.02 8.39 12.86
CA ALA A 178 8.78 9.46 11.88
C ALA A 178 8.60 8.88 10.46
N GLY A 179 9.45 7.91 10.07
CA GLY A 179 9.30 7.17 8.82
C GLY A 179 7.95 6.45 8.70
N GLY A 180 7.52 5.77 9.75
CA GLY A 180 6.20 5.12 9.77
C GLY A 180 5.03 6.10 9.67
N ILE A 181 5.12 7.26 10.34
CA ILE A 181 4.08 8.30 10.29
C ILE A 181 3.98 8.91 8.88
N ILE A 182 5.09 9.23 8.22
CA ILE A 182 5.04 9.82 6.87
C ILE A 182 4.44 8.83 5.86
N ILE A 183 4.81 7.54 5.96
CA ILE A 183 4.20 6.49 5.14
C ILE A 183 2.68 6.41 5.43
N ALA A 184 2.27 6.49 6.71
CA ALA A 184 0.86 6.47 7.08
C ALA A 184 0.08 7.60 6.40
N VAL A 185 0.61 8.83 6.42
CA VAL A 185 0.01 9.98 5.73
C VAL A 185 -0.16 9.72 4.24
N MET A 186 0.81 9.06 3.60
CA MET A 186 0.79 8.77 2.17
C MET A 186 -0.17 7.66 1.76
N ILE A 187 -0.29 6.61 2.57
CA ILE A 187 -1.18 5.47 2.24
C ILE A 187 -2.63 5.71 2.67
N LEU A 188 -2.86 6.64 3.62
CA LEU A 188 -4.19 6.98 4.12
C LEU A 188 -5.18 7.35 3.01
N PRO A 189 -4.88 8.25 2.07
CA PRO A 189 -5.84 8.62 1.02
C PRO A 189 -6.15 7.46 0.08
N ILE A 190 -5.17 6.61 -0.22
CA ILE A 190 -5.34 5.45 -1.09
C ILE A 190 -6.28 4.43 -0.45
N ILE A 191 -6.01 4.05 0.81
CA ILE A 191 -6.87 3.12 1.54
C ILE A 191 -8.26 3.69 1.70
N THR A 192 -8.39 5.01 2.01
CA THR A 192 -9.69 5.67 2.18
C THR A 192 -10.51 5.66 0.89
N SER A 193 -9.91 6.04 -0.25
CA SER A 193 -10.61 6.10 -1.53
C SER A 193 -11.11 4.72 -1.97
N VAL A 194 -10.24 3.71 -1.92
CA VAL A 194 -10.62 2.34 -2.29
C VAL A 194 -11.66 1.77 -1.31
N SER A 195 -11.49 1.99 0.00
CA SER A 195 -12.46 1.56 1.00
C SER A 195 -13.82 2.21 0.79
N ARG A 196 -13.86 3.49 0.44
CA ARG A 196 -15.11 4.22 0.12
C ARG A 196 -15.84 3.59 -1.07
N GLU A 197 -15.13 3.28 -2.16
CA GLU A 197 -15.75 2.63 -3.33
C GLU A 197 -16.31 1.24 -2.96
N ILE A 198 -15.58 0.47 -2.16
CA ILE A 198 -16.02 -0.83 -1.67
C ILE A 198 -17.27 -0.70 -0.79
N LEU A 199 -17.31 0.28 0.13
CA LEU A 199 -18.48 0.50 0.97
C LEU A 199 -19.70 0.96 0.16
N ARG A 200 -19.51 1.74 -0.90
CA ARG A 200 -20.57 2.15 -1.83
C ARG A 200 -21.14 1.00 -2.64
N SER A 201 -20.32 0.00 -2.97
CA SER A 201 -20.78 -1.17 -3.74
C SER A 201 -21.62 -2.15 -2.92
N VAL A 202 -21.77 -1.96 -1.61
CA VAL A 202 -22.64 -2.78 -0.77
C VAL A 202 -24.11 -2.54 -1.18
N PRO A 203 -24.88 -3.61 -1.49
CA PRO A 203 -26.29 -3.48 -1.90
C PRO A 203 -27.14 -2.78 -0.85
N ASP A 204 -28.05 -1.89 -1.27
CA ASP A 204 -28.94 -1.15 -0.36
C ASP A 204 -29.85 -2.08 0.44
N LEU A 205 -30.21 -3.25 -0.13
CA LEU A 205 -30.97 -4.28 0.56
C LEU A 205 -30.35 -4.70 1.91
N GLN A 206 -29.03 -4.69 2.02
CA GLN A 206 -28.34 -5.01 3.29
C GLN A 206 -28.59 -3.91 4.35
N ARG A 207 -28.62 -2.65 3.91
CA ARG A 207 -28.93 -1.51 4.78
C ARG A 207 -30.39 -1.51 5.21
N GLU A 208 -31.30 -1.70 4.24
CA GLU A 208 -32.75 -1.76 4.47
C GLU A 208 -33.14 -2.90 5.41
N ALA A 209 -32.54 -4.09 5.24
CA ALA A 209 -32.78 -5.22 6.14
C ALA A 209 -32.38 -4.89 7.58
N ALA A 210 -31.21 -4.24 7.79
CA ALA A 210 -30.77 -3.83 9.12
C ALA A 210 -31.74 -2.78 9.75
N TYR A 211 -32.16 -1.78 8.96
CA TYR A 211 -33.11 -0.78 9.42
C TYR A 211 -34.51 -1.38 9.69
N GLY A 212 -34.95 -2.35 8.89
CA GLY A 212 -36.20 -3.09 9.11
C GLY A 212 -36.26 -3.87 10.43
N LEU A 213 -35.07 -4.26 10.94
CA LEU A 213 -34.90 -4.88 12.26
C LEU A 213 -34.74 -3.86 13.40
N GLY A 214 -34.84 -2.56 13.11
CA GLY A 214 -34.75 -1.50 14.11
C GLY A 214 -33.31 -1.05 14.43
N ALA A 215 -32.30 -1.42 13.60
CA ALA A 215 -30.93 -1.00 13.82
C ALA A 215 -30.78 0.52 13.64
N THR A 216 -29.94 1.14 14.48
CA THR A 216 -29.46 2.51 14.31
C THR A 216 -28.51 2.62 13.12
N ARG A 217 -28.24 3.84 12.64
CA ARG A 217 -27.27 4.06 11.54
C ARG A 217 -25.91 3.43 11.82
N TRP A 218 -25.41 3.55 13.05
CA TRP A 218 -24.13 2.97 13.45
C TRP A 218 -24.15 1.44 13.44
N GLU A 219 -25.21 0.86 13.98
CA GLU A 219 -25.39 -0.60 13.99
C GLU A 219 -25.54 -1.16 12.58
N ALA A 220 -26.34 -0.54 11.72
CA ALA A 220 -26.45 -0.92 10.31
C ALA A 220 -25.09 -0.84 9.59
N THR A 221 -24.33 0.25 9.79
CA THR A 221 -22.98 0.39 9.24
C THR A 221 -22.05 -0.72 9.71
N ARG A 222 -22.03 -1.01 11.02
CA ARG A 222 -21.14 -2.01 11.62
C ARG A 222 -21.51 -3.43 11.22
N ILE A 223 -22.80 -3.79 11.33
CA ILE A 223 -23.26 -5.18 11.21
C ILE A 223 -23.51 -5.56 9.76
N ALA A 224 -24.14 -4.69 8.97
CA ALA A 224 -24.48 -4.98 7.58
C ALA A 224 -23.36 -4.53 6.62
N VAL A 225 -22.99 -3.24 6.62
CA VAL A 225 -22.08 -2.67 5.61
C VAL A 225 -20.64 -3.15 5.77
N LEU A 226 -20.03 -2.93 6.95
CA LEU A 226 -18.62 -3.32 7.19
C LEU A 226 -18.45 -4.83 7.16
N SER A 227 -19.42 -5.60 7.66
CA SER A 227 -19.34 -7.06 7.62
C SER A 227 -19.42 -7.63 6.20
N TYR A 228 -20.23 -7.05 5.34
CA TYR A 228 -20.31 -7.41 3.93
C TYR A 228 -19.04 -7.00 3.18
N ALA A 229 -18.56 -5.79 3.42
CA ALA A 229 -17.42 -5.18 2.75
C ALA A 229 -16.05 -5.70 3.19
N LYS A 230 -15.96 -6.46 4.30
CA LYS A 230 -14.67 -6.81 4.95
C LYS A 230 -13.62 -7.39 4.03
N LYS A 231 -14.00 -8.20 3.02
CA LYS A 231 -13.05 -8.79 2.05
C LYS A 231 -12.45 -7.73 1.14
N GLY A 232 -13.29 -6.82 0.64
CA GLY A 232 -12.84 -5.70 -0.17
C GLY A 232 -11.96 -4.73 0.64
N LEU A 233 -12.38 -4.39 1.87
CA LEU A 233 -11.60 -3.53 2.77
C LEU A 233 -10.21 -4.11 3.04
N PHE A 234 -10.10 -5.43 3.22
CA PHE A 234 -8.80 -6.08 3.33
C PHE A 234 -7.97 -5.93 2.04
N GLY A 235 -8.60 -5.98 0.86
CA GLY A 235 -7.95 -5.68 -0.42
C GLY A 235 -7.40 -4.26 -0.48
N ALA A 236 -8.14 -3.26 0.03
CA ALA A 236 -7.67 -1.88 0.14
C ALA A 236 -6.42 -1.76 1.05
N VAL A 237 -6.38 -2.52 2.14
CA VAL A 237 -5.22 -2.58 3.05
C VAL A 237 -4.01 -3.19 2.36
N ILE A 238 -4.18 -4.27 1.58
CA ILE A 238 -3.09 -4.88 0.80
C ILE A 238 -2.52 -3.88 -0.21
N LEU A 239 -3.38 -3.12 -0.88
CA LEU A 239 -2.94 -2.08 -1.81
C LEU A 239 -2.10 -1.01 -1.10
N GLY A 240 -2.55 -0.55 0.07
CA GLY A 240 -1.80 0.37 0.93
C GLY A 240 -0.46 -0.21 1.39
N LEU A 241 -0.41 -1.50 1.76
CA LEU A 241 0.81 -2.20 2.16
C LEU A 241 1.82 -2.27 1.01
N GLY A 242 1.38 -2.59 -0.21
CA GLY A 242 2.26 -2.60 -1.38
C GLY A 242 2.93 -1.22 -1.60
N ARG A 243 2.17 -0.14 -1.41
CA ARG A 243 2.72 1.22 -1.48
C ARG A 243 3.69 1.50 -0.32
N ALA A 244 3.37 1.09 0.90
CA ALA A 244 4.20 1.31 2.08
C ALA A 244 5.58 0.64 1.97
N LEU A 245 5.64 -0.59 1.45
CA LEU A 245 6.89 -1.35 1.27
C LEU A 245 7.84 -0.71 0.23
N GLY A 246 7.28 -0.08 -0.80
CA GLY A 246 8.03 0.54 -1.89
C GLY A 246 8.29 2.04 -1.73
N GLU A 247 7.87 2.66 -0.61
CA GLU A 247 8.07 4.09 -0.44
C GLU A 247 9.55 4.42 -0.24
N THR A 248 10.02 5.33 -1.08
CA THR A 248 11.44 5.64 -1.20
C THR A 248 11.76 7.05 -0.71
N MET A 249 11.33 8.08 -1.44
CA MET A 249 11.80 9.45 -1.27
C MET A 249 11.35 10.10 0.03
N ALA A 250 10.07 9.99 0.40
CA ALA A 250 9.58 10.59 1.63
C ALA A 250 10.22 9.94 2.87
N VAL A 251 10.42 8.62 2.83
CA VAL A 251 11.05 7.88 3.94
C VAL A 251 12.51 8.25 4.09
N THR A 252 13.28 8.28 2.99
CA THR A 252 14.70 8.64 3.00
C THR A 252 14.94 9.97 3.72
N MET A 253 14.05 10.94 3.56
CA MET A 253 14.19 12.26 4.17
C MET A 253 13.97 12.28 5.69
N VAL A 254 13.17 11.34 6.23
CA VAL A 254 12.68 11.45 7.63
C VAL A 254 13.11 10.30 8.54
N ILE A 255 13.61 9.17 8.00
CA ILE A 255 13.92 7.98 8.78
C ILE A 255 15.30 8.02 9.45
N GLY A 256 16.23 8.84 8.91
CA GLY A 256 17.56 9.08 9.46
C GLY A 256 18.67 8.21 8.87
N ASN A 257 18.39 7.35 7.91
CA ASN A 257 19.34 6.61 7.03
C ASN A 257 20.54 5.97 7.76
N THR A 258 20.28 5.28 8.86
CA THR A 258 21.32 4.60 9.63
C THR A 258 21.07 3.10 9.63
N PRO A 259 22.02 2.27 9.14
CA PRO A 259 21.86 0.81 9.06
C PRO A 259 22.03 0.16 10.43
N GLN A 260 21.01 0.27 11.30
CA GLN A 260 21.02 -0.30 12.63
C GLN A 260 19.69 -0.98 12.97
N ILE A 261 19.75 -1.98 13.83
CA ILE A 261 18.59 -2.63 14.40
C ILE A 261 18.43 -2.15 15.84
N ALA A 262 17.33 -1.52 16.15
CA ALA A 262 17.07 -1.01 17.48
C ALA A 262 15.60 -1.23 17.85
N ALA A 263 15.36 -1.65 19.09
CA ALA A 263 14.00 -1.80 19.59
C ALA A 263 13.27 -0.44 19.72
N SER A 264 14.00 0.63 20.03
CA SER A 264 13.42 1.96 20.18
C SER A 264 13.06 2.57 18.84
N LEU A 265 11.80 2.97 18.70
CA LEU A 265 11.25 3.63 17.53
C LEU A 265 11.71 5.09 17.38
N PHE A 266 12.32 5.68 18.44
CA PHE A 266 12.92 7.01 18.38
C PHE A 266 14.30 7.02 17.72
N LYS A 267 14.92 5.84 17.54
CA LYS A 267 16.18 5.72 16.84
C LYS A 267 16.00 5.81 15.33
N PRO A 268 17.01 6.33 14.62
CA PRO A 268 17.02 6.30 13.17
C PRO A 268 17.06 4.84 12.66
N GLY A 269 16.56 4.67 11.45
CA GLY A 269 16.56 3.40 10.74
C GLY A 269 16.88 3.59 9.26
N TYR A 270 16.76 2.50 8.49
CA TYR A 270 16.99 2.53 7.05
C TYR A 270 16.10 1.48 6.37
N THR A 271 15.43 1.81 5.28
CA THR A 271 14.61 0.85 4.53
C THR A 271 15.33 0.35 3.28
N LEU A 272 14.89 -0.78 2.74
CA LEU A 272 15.42 -1.34 1.48
C LEU A 272 15.28 -0.35 0.31
N ALA A 273 14.15 0.35 0.22
CA ALA A 273 13.93 1.33 -0.84
C ALA A 273 14.76 2.61 -0.63
N SER A 274 14.91 3.07 0.62
CA SER A 274 15.67 4.29 0.90
C SER A 274 17.18 4.10 0.74
N VAL A 275 17.74 2.93 1.06
CA VAL A 275 19.17 2.68 0.81
C VAL A 275 19.47 2.66 -0.69
N LEU A 276 18.60 2.07 -1.51
CA LEU A 276 18.78 2.10 -2.96
C LEU A 276 18.77 3.52 -3.51
N ALA A 277 17.85 4.38 -3.06
CA ALA A 277 17.77 5.76 -3.53
C ALA A 277 18.96 6.61 -3.09
N ASN A 278 19.52 6.34 -1.91
CA ASN A 278 20.56 7.15 -1.32
C ASN A 278 21.96 6.71 -1.77
N GLU A 279 22.23 5.41 -1.81
CA GLU A 279 23.57 4.88 -1.97
C GLU A 279 23.89 4.40 -3.41
N PHE A 280 22.88 4.25 -4.28
CA PHE A 280 23.11 3.77 -5.65
C PHE A 280 24.01 4.72 -6.48
N THR A 281 23.90 6.02 -6.25
CA THR A 281 24.75 7.03 -6.90
C THR A 281 26.13 7.19 -6.25
N GLU A 282 26.29 6.70 -5.03
CA GLU A 282 27.53 6.77 -4.26
C GLU A 282 28.38 5.51 -4.41
N ALA A 283 27.86 4.46 -5.03
CA ALA A 283 28.55 3.18 -5.20
C ALA A 283 29.79 3.34 -6.10
N THR A 284 30.97 3.23 -5.49
CA THR A 284 32.30 3.43 -6.15
C THR A 284 32.95 2.14 -6.57
N THR A 285 32.57 1.00 -5.97
CA THR A 285 33.14 -0.32 -6.29
C THR A 285 32.09 -1.22 -6.92
N ASP A 286 32.52 -2.15 -7.78
CA ASP A 286 31.64 -3.11 -8.42
C ASP A 286 30.93 -4.00 -7.38
N MET A 287 31.58 -4.35 -6.29
CA MET A 287 30.99 -5.17 -5.23
C MET A 287 29.90 -4.40 -4.50
N TYR A 288 30.09 -3.11 -4.23
CA TYR A 288 29.07 -2.25 -3.63
C TYR A 288 27.83 -2.14 -4.51
N LEU A 289 28.04 -1.88 -5.80
CA LEU A 289 26.94 -1.83 -6.76
C LEU A 289 26.17 -3.15 -6.81
N GLN A 290 26.88 -4.29 -6.81
CA GLN A 290 26.24 -5.60 -6.83
C GLN A 290 25.50 -5.93 -5.53
N ALA A 291 26.01 -5.48 -4.38
CA ALA A 291 25.28 -5.58 -3.10
C ALA A 291 24.00 -4.75 -3.12
N LEU A 292 23.98 -3.59 -3.75
CA LEU A 292 22.76 -2.80 -3.95
C LEU A 292 21.77 -3.49 -4.90
N PHE A 293 22.24 -4.15 -5.97
CA PHE A 293 21.37 -5.01 -6.79
C PHE A 293 20.77 -6.16 -5.97
N GLU A 294 21.55 -6.74 -5.05
CA GLU A 294 21.05 -7.79 -4.13
C GLU A 294 20.00 -7.24 -3.15
N ILE A 295 20.18 -6.01 -2.62
CA ILE A 295 19.15 -5.29 -1.84
C ILE A 295 17.87 -5.11 -2.69
N GLY A 296 17.99 -4.73 -3.96
CA GLY A 296 16.87 -4.62 -4.88
C GLY A 296 16.14 -5.95 -5.08
N LEU A 297 16.89 -7.04 -5.23
CA LEU A 297 16.36 -8.39 -5.34
C LEU A 297 15.62 -8.82 -4.05
N VAL A 298 16.16 -8.49 -2.89
CA VAL A 298 15.54 -8.75 -1.58
C VAL A 298 14.23 -7.96 -1.45
N LEU A 299 14.22 -6.69 -1.82
CA LEU A 299 13.00 -5.86 -1.81
C LEU A 299 11.93 -6.45 -2.74
N PHE A 300 12.32 -6.85 -3.95
CA PHE A 300 11.44 -7.50 -4.91
C PHE A 300 10.85 -8.80 -4.34
N GLY A 301 11.70 -9.66 -3.77
CA GLY A 301 11.28 -10.91 -3.13
C GLY A 301 10.34 -10.69 -1.93
N ILE A 302 10.66 -9.76 -1.03
CA ILE A 302 9.82 -9.43 0.13
C ILE A 302 8.46 -8.88 -0.34
N THR A 303 8.44 -8.01 -1.34
CA THR A 303 7.20 -7.45 -1.86
C THR A 303 6.29 -8.54 -2.44
N ILE A 304 6.84 -9.47 -3.22
CA ILE A 304 6.08 -10.62 -3.73
C ILE A 304 5.59 -11.49 -2.57
N LEU A 305 6.47 -11.85 -1.64
CA LEU A 305 6.13 -12.72 -0.51
C LEU A 305 5.00 -12.14 0.34
N VAL A 306 5.12 -10.86 0.72
CA VAL A 306 4.12 -10.18 1.55
C VAL A 306 2.78 -10.09 0.82
N ASN A 307 2.77 -9.75 -0.48
CA ASN A 307 1.55 -9.71 -1.28
C ASN A 307 0.91 -11.11 -1.42
N LEU A 308 1.70 -12.16 -1.63
CA LEU A 308 1.20 -13.54 -1.68
C LEU A 308 0.60 -13.97 -0.33
N LEU A 309 1.28 -13.69 0.79
CA LEU A 309 0.76 -13.98 2.12
C LEU A 309 -0.55 -13.24 2.39
N ALA A 310 -0.63 -11.96 2.03
CA ALA A 310 -1.83 -11.17 2.17
C ALA A 310 -2.99 -11.72 1.33
N GLN A 311 -2.74 -12.17 0.09
CA GLN A 311 -3.76 -12.81 -0.75
C GLN A 311 -4.21 -14.18 -0.21
N LEU A 312 -3.30 -14.96 0.35
CA LEU A 312 -3.63 -16.24 1.01
C LEU A 312 -4.54 -16.00 2.23
N LEU A 313 -4.24 -15.01 3.07
CA LEU A 313 -5.10 -14.60 4.18
C LEU A 313 -6.50 -14.18 3.71
N LEU A 314 -6.60 -13.45 2.59
CA LEU A 314 -7.89 -13.11 1.97
C LEU A 314 -8.70 -14.35 1.61
N ARG A 315 -8.09 -15.36 1.02
CA ARG A 315 -8.75 -16.62 0.63
C ARG A 315 -9.27 -17.38 1.86
N THR A 316 -8.50 -17.47 2.94
CA THR A 316 -8.92 -18.14 4.17
C THR A 316 -10.10 -17.44 4.85
N ILE A 317 -10.12 -16.11 4.90
CA ILE A 317 -11.25 -15.32 5.40
C ILE A 317 -12.49 -15.53 4.51
N ALA A 318 -12.30 -15.76 3.20
CA ALA A 318 -13.37 -16.01 2.26
C ALA A 318 -14.10 -17.34 2.51
N THR A 319 -13.36 -18.41 2.77
CA THR A 319 -13.93 -19.76 2.99
C THR A 319 -14.65 -19.88 4.32
N THR A 320 -14.13 -19.29 5.40
CA THR A 320 -14.74 -19.33 6.73
C THR A 320 -16.10 -18.64 6.80
N SER A 321 -16.34 -17.64 5.93
CA SER A 321 -17.63 -16.93 5.87
C SER A 321 -18.72 -17.70 5.11
N ALA A 322 -18.34 -18.52 4.13
CA ALA A 322 -19.27 -19.35 3.37
C ALA A 322 -19.81 -20.53 4.23
N THR A 323 -18.97 -21.11 5.08
CA THR A 323 -19.34 -22.25 5.95
C THR A 323 -20.28 -21.83 7.08
N ARG A 324 -20.21 -20.57 7.54
CA ARG A 324 -21.11 -20.04 8.58
C ARG A 324 -22.49 -19.59 8.06
N ALA A 325 -22.64 -19.42 6.74
CA ALA A 325 -23.92 -19.03 6.14
C ALA A 325 -24.81 -20.26 5.79
N VAL A 326 -24.28 -21.48 5.95
CA VAL A 326 -24.98 -22.76 5.65
C VAL A 326 -25.37 -23.51 6.94
N GLN A 327 -24.96 -23.04 8.10
CA GLN A 327 -25.41 -23.51 9.42
C GLN A 327 -26.39 -22.52 10.05
#